data_4d8a23b2b7b2861080e383ece210efe6
#
_entry.id   4d8a23b2b7b2861080e383ece210efe6
#
_cell.length_a   1.000
_cell.length_b   1.000
_cell.length_c   1.000
_cell.angle_alpha   90.00
_cell.angle_beta   90.00
_cell.angle_gamma   90.00
#
_symmetry.space_group_name_H-M   'P 1'
#
loop_
_entity.id
_entity.type
_entity.pdbx_description
1 polymer ?
#
loop_
_entity_poly.entity_id
_entity_poly.type
_entity_poly.pdbx_seq_one_letter_code
_entity_poly.pdbx_strand_id
1 'polypeptide(L)'
;MSKNKILILFSHPLFEKSYANKALVENIPNSENITFHDLYEEYPYFDIDVKREQALLSQHDIIIWHHPMYWYSCPPLMKQWIDMVLEHNWAYGKKGTALQDKIIFQVITTGGDKENYCETGSDRYTIVELLEPFNQTAKVCN
;
A
#
# COMPACT_ATOMS: atom_id res chain seq x y z
N MET A 1 -12.83 -7.34 -23.47
CA MET A 1 -12.71 -6.50 -22.28
C MET A 1 -11.24 -6.40 -21.92
N SER A 2 -10.69 -5.19 -21.82
CA SER A 2 -9.32 -5.02 -21.31
C SER A 2 -9.31 -5.48 -19.84
N LYS A 3 -8.29 -6.26 -19.46
CA LYS A 3 -8.10 -6.62 -18.05
C LYS A 3 -7.70 -5.37 -17.26
N ASN A 4 -8.23 -5.21 -16.04
CA ASN A 4 -7.80 -4.16 -15.13
C ASN A 4 -6.30 -4.26 -14.88
N LYS A 5 -5.63 -3.11 -14.91
CA LYS A 5 -4.20 -3.01 -14.56
C LYS A 5 -4.05 -2.87 -13.05
N ILE A 6 -3.19 -3.68 -12.49
CA ILE A 6 -2.97 -3.80 -11.04
C ILE A 6 -1.56 -3.32 -10.70
N LEU A 7 -1.46 -2.37 -9.80
CA LEU A 7 -0.21 -1.93 -9.20
C LEU A 7 -0.10 -2.48 -7.78
N ILE A 8 0.95 -3.23 -7.50
CA ILE A 8 1.30 -3.67 -6.15
C ILE A 8 2.46 -2.79 -5.67
N LEU A 9 2.14 -1.85 -4.78
CA LEU A 9 3.14 -1.06 -4.06
C LEU A 9 3.61 -1.85 -2.85
N PHE A 10 4.76 -2.47 -3.00
CA PHE A 10 5.37 -3.28 -1.94
C PHE A 10 6.35 -2.45 -1.11
N SER A 11 6.28 -2.58 0.20
CA SER A 11 7.15 -1.84 1.10
C SER A 11 7.56 -2.67 2.30
N HIS A 12 8.75 -3.25 2.27
CA HIS A 12 9.29 -4.04 3.37
C HIS A 12 10.78 -3.76 3.61
N PRO A 13 11.18 -3.09 4.72
CA PRO A 13 12.57 -2.66 4.94
C PRO A 13 13.55 -3.82 5.16
N LEU A 14 13.06 -5.00 5.52
CA LEU A 14 13.86 -6.20 5.78
C LEU A 14 13.27 -7.41 5.06
N PHE A 15 12.93 -7.26 3.79
CA PHE A 15 12.26 -8.28 2.99
C PHE A 15 12.99 -9.63 3.02
N GLU A 16 14.32 -9.61 2.95
CA GLU A 16 15.16 -10.82 2.99
C GLU A 16 14.93 -11.70 4.23
N LYS A 17 14.45 -11.13 5.32
CA LYS A 17 14.16 -11.83 6.58
C LYS A 17 12.68 -12.21 6.76
N SER A 18 11.80 -11.85 5.80
CA SER A 18 10.37 -12.06 5.92
C SER A 18 9.91 -13.32 5.18
N TYR A 19 9.56 -14.36 5.91
CA TYR A 19 8.99 -15.59 5.32
C TYR A 19 7.59 -15.35 4.73
N ALA A 20 6.72 -14.66 5.46
CA ALA A 20 5.35 -14.42 5.04
C ALA A 20 5.27 -13.56 3.77
N ASN A 21 6.01 -12.44 3.73
CA ASN A 21 6.01 -11.59 2.54
C ASN A 21 6.72 -12.25 1.35
N LYS A 22 7.77 -13.05 1.55
CA LYS A 22 8.37 -13.84 0.47
C LYS A 22 7.36 -14.79 -0.15
N ALA A 23 6.65 -15.54 0.67
CA ALA A 23 5.62 -16.46 0.18
C ALA A 23 4.51 -15.75 -0.60
N LEU A 24 4.08 -14.56 -0.15
CA LEU A 24 3.10 -13.75 -0.88
C LEU A 24 3.65 -13.25 -2.21
N VAL A 25 4.85 -12.68 -2.22
CA VAL A 25 5.47 -12.11 -3.43
C VAL A 25 5.78 -13.19 -4.46
N GLU A 26 6.29 -14.34 -4.05
CA GLU A 26 6.58 -15.49 -4.94
C GLU A 26 5.32 -16.06 -5.61
N ASN A 27 4.15 -15.86 -5.03
CA ASN A 27 2.87 -16.30 -5.58
C ASN A 27 2.13 -15.21 -6.39
N ILE A 28 2.73 -14.04 -6.61
CA ILE A 28 2.16 -13.05 -7.52
C ILE A 28 2.17 -13.62 -8.94
N PRO A 29 1.02 -13.68 -9.64
CA PRO A 29 0.99 -14.19 -10.99
C PRO A 29 1.85 -13.37 -11.95
N ASN A 30 2.64 -14.04 -12.77
CA ASN A 30 3.32 -13.38 -13.88
C ASN A 30 2.30 -13.04 -14.97
N SER A 31 1.88 -11.78 -15.02
CA SER A 31 0.85 -11.30 -15.95
C SER A 31 1.15 -9.87 -16.37
N GLU A 32 0.97 -9.58 -17.67
CA GLU A 32 1.23 -8.25 -18.25
C GLU A 32 0.38 -7.12 -17.66
N ASN A 33 -0.73 -7.46 -16.98
CA ASN A 33 -1.58 -6.48 -16.32
C ASN A 33 -1.24 -6.26 -14.82
N ILE A 34 -0.19 -6.90 -14.29
CA ILE A 34 0.26 -6.73 -12.90
C ILE A 34 1.65 -6.09 -12.90
N THR A 35 1.77 -4.98 -12.22
CA THR A 35 3.03 -4.30 -11.96
C THR A 35 3.39 -4.46 -10.48
N PHE A 36 4.49 -5.15 -10.21
CA PHE A 36 5.07 -5.20 -8.87
C PHE A 36 6.11 -4.10 -8.73
N HIS A 37 5.96 -3.24 -7.72
CA HIS A 37 6.78 -2.07 -7.50
C HIS A 37 7.28 -2.05 -6.06
N ASP A 38 8.55 -2.43 -5.86
CA ASP A 38 9.18 -2.47 -4.55
C ASP A 38 9.77 -1.10 -4.22
N LEU A 39 9.16 -0.41 -3.25
CA LEU A 39 9.57 0.95 -2.87
C LEU A 39 10.98 0.99 -2.28
N TYR A 40 11.41 -0.04 -1.53
CA TYR A 40 12.76 -0.05 -0.95
C TYR A 40 13.86 -0.33 -1.98
N GLU A 41 13.55 -1.05 -3.06
CA GLU A 41 14.47 -1.22 -4.19
C GLU A 41 14.56 0.04 -5.05
N GLU A 42 13.41 0.71 -5.29
CA GLU A 42 13.35 1.93 -6.12
C GLU A 42 13.91 3.16 -5.41
N TYR A 43 13.69 3.27 -4.10
CA TYR A 43 14.05 4.45 -3.30
C TYR A 43 14.85 4.10 -2.05
N PRO A 44 16.05 3.48 -2.20
CA PRO A 44 16.84 3.04 -1.05
C PRO A 44 17.32 4.21 -0.16
N TYR A 45 17.31 5.43 -0.69
CA TYR A 45 17.66 6.66 0.02
C TYR A 45 16.46 7.53 0.38
N PHE A 46 15.23 7.02 0.22
CA PHE A 46 13.99 7.75 0.52
C PHE A 46 13.75 9.00 -0.36
N ASP A 47 14.39 9.07 -1.50
CA ASP A 47 14.32 10.17 -2.47
C ASP A 47 13.22 9.95 -3.53
N ILE A 48 11.98 9.83 -3.07
CA ILE A 48 10.81 9.48 -3.89
C ILE A 48 10.61 10.49 -5.04
N ASP A 49 10.59 9.97 -6.27
CA ASP A 49 10.19 10.73 -7.46
C ASP A 49 8.66 10.80 -7.55
N VAL A 50 8.09 11.84 -6.97
CA VAL A 50 6.63 12.06 -6.90
C VAL A 50 5.97 11.99 -8.27
N LYS A 51 6.55 12.59 -9.31
CA LYS A 51 5.93 12.63 -10.64
C LYS A 51 5.95 11.26 -11.32
N ARG A 52 7.00 10.50 -11.12
CA ARG A 52 7.08 9.10 -11.59
C ARG A 52 6.03 8.24 -10.90
N GLU A 53 5.87 8.37 -9.59
CA GLU A 53 4.87 7.61 -8.82
C GLU A 53 3.43 7.98 -9.21
N GLN A 54 3.16 9.28 -9.39
CA GLN A 54 1.86 9.76 -9.88
C GLN A 54 1.54 9.23 -11.29
N ALA A 55 2.52 9.22 -12.19
CA ALA A 55 2.35 8.64 -13.52
C ALA A 55 2.07 7.13 -13.46
N LEU A 56 2.75 6.41 -12.55
CA LEU A 56 2.53 4.99 -12.33
C LEU A 56 1.11 4.73 -11.82
N LEU A 57 0.66 5.46 -10.80
CA LEU A 57 -0.71 5.39 -10.27
C LEU A 57 -1.76 5.65 -11.36
N SER A 58 -1.53 6.65 -12.22
CA SER A 58 -2.49 7.02 -13.27
C SER A 58 -2.72 5.91 -14.31
N GLN A 59 -1.74 5.04 -14.50
CA GLN A 59 -1.77 3.96 -15.49
C GLN A 59 -2.49 2.69 -14.99
N HIS A 60 -2.85 2.62 -13.70
CA HIS A 60 -3.42 1.43 -13.09
C HIS A 60 -4.82 1.69 -12.54
N ASP A 61 -5.66 0.67 -12.54
CA ASP A 61 -7.05 0.72 -12.10
C ASP A 61 -7.20 0.25 -10.65
N ILE A 62 -6.32 -0.67 -10.25
CA ILE A 62 -6.31 -1.28 -8.91
C ILE A 62 -4.94 -1.03 -8.28
N ILE A 63 -4.95 -0.46 -7.08
CA ILE A 63 -3.76 -0.15 -6.29
C ILE A 63 -3.76 -1.00 -5.03
N ILE A 64 -2.71 -1.75 -4.81
CA ILE A 64 -2.54 -2.59 -3.62
C ILE A 64 -1.39 -2.02 -2.79
N TRP A 65 -1.66 -1.60 -1.56
CA TRP A 65 -0.63 -1.30 -0.57
C TRP A 65 -0.26 -2.59 0.16
N HIS A 66 0.90 -3.16 -0.19
CA HIS A 66 1.40 -4.42 0.39
C HIS A 66 2.57 -4.14 1.32
N HIS A 67 2.35 -4.34 2.62
CA HIS A 67 3.36 -4.04 3.64
C HIS A 67 3.16 -4.85 4.93
N PRO A 68 4.21 -5.03 5.75
CA PRO A 68 4.03 -5.51 7.12
C PRO A 68 3.39 -4.42 7.98
N MET A 69 2.64 -4.81 8.99
CA MET A 69 2.17 -3.89 10.02
C MET A 69 3.32 -3.59 11.00
N TYR A 70 3.87 -2.39 10.91
CA TYR A 70 4.87 -1.90 11.85
C TYR A 70 4.22 -0.92 12.82
N TRP A 71 4.25 -1.26 14.11
CA TRP A 71 3.68 -0.44 15.17
C TRP A 71 2.27 0.06 14.81
N TYR A 72 1.40 -0.90 14.45
CA TYR A 72 -0.02 -0.68 14.11
C TYR A 72 -0.23 0.22 12.88
N SER A 73 0.80 0.39 12.06
CA SER A 73 0.81 1.25 10.87
C SER A 73 1.57 0.56 9.73
N CYS A 74 2.47 1.26 9.07
CA CYS A 74 3.24 0.77 7.94
C CYS A 74 4.72 1.11 8.07
N PRO A 75 5.59 0.54 7.21
CA PRO A 75 6.99 0.96 7.12
C PRO A 75 7.13 2.44 6.78
N PRO A 76 8.21 3.11 7.27
CA PRO A 76 8.36 4.56 7.11
C PRO A 76 8.38 5.02 5.65
N LEU A 77 8.97 4.27 4.74
CA LEU A 77 8.98 4.63 3.32
C LEU A 77 7.58 4.60 2.70
N MET A 78 6.70 3.65 3.10
CA MET A 78 5.29 3.66 2.67
C MET A 78 4.57 4.90 3.19
N LYS A 79 4.79 5.28 4.44
CA LYS A 79 4.16 6.49 4.99
C LYS A 79 4.65 7.75 4.28
N GLN A 80 5.96 7.87 4.03
CA GLN A 80 6.53 8.97 3.27
C GLN A 80 5.98 9.02 1.84
N TRP A 81 5.84 7.85 1.19
CA TRP A 81 5.24 7.75 -0.13
C TRP A 81 3.80 8.29 -0.13
N ILE A 82 2.97 7.89 0.83
CA ILE A 82 1.60 8.39 0.99
C ILE A 82 1.61 9.92 1.14
N ASP A 83 2.45 10.44 2.02
CA ASP A 83 2.51 11.87 2.34
C ASP A 83 2.98 12.73 1.16
N MET A 84 3.90 12.22 0.34
CA MET A 84 4.49 12.98 -0.75
C MET A 84 3.75 12.83 -2.07
N VAL A 85 3.32 11.61 -2.40
CA VAL A 85 2.75 11.30 -3.73
C VAL A 85 1.29 11.71 -3.83
N LEU A 86 0.52 11.57 -2.73
CA LEU A 86 -0.90 11.93 -2.70
C LEU A 86 -1.09 13.44 -2.45
N GLU A 87 -0.63 14.25 -3.39
CA GLU A 87 -0.68 15.71 -3.28
C GLU A 87 -2.10 16.28 -3.36
N HIS A 88 -2.32 17.38 -2.63
CA HIS A 88 -3.54 18.18 -2.76
C HIS A 88 -3.73 18.69 -4.20
N ASN A 89 -4.97 18.69 -4.67
CA ASN A 89 -5.37 19.02 -6.05
C ASN A 89 -4.84 18.04 -7.13
N TRP A 90 -4.16 16.98 -6.74
CA TRP A 90 -3.87 15.86 -7.61
C TRP A 90 -4.64 14.61 -7.18
N ALA A 91 -4.39 14.12 -5.97
CA ALA A 91 -5.06 12.95 -5.40
C ALA A 91 -6.40 13.29 -4.75
N TYR A 92 -6.50 14.46 -4.13
CA TYR A 92 -7.68 14.89 -3.37
C TYR A 92 -7.90 16.41 -3.43
N GLY A 93 -8.99 16.90 -2.85
CA GLY A 93 -9.40 18.30 -2.93
C GLY A 93 -10.24 18.59 -4.18
N LYS A 94 -10.60 19.86 -4.39
CA LYS A 94 -11.55 20.24 -5.45
C LYS A 94 -11.14 19.87 -6.87
N LYS A 95 -9.84 19.79 -7.13
CA LYS A 95 -9.27 19.45 -8.44
C LYS A 95 -8.58 18.08 -8.46
N GLY A 96 -8.43 17.44 -7.31
CA GLY A 96 -7.76 16.15 -7.18
C GLY A 96 -8.68 15.01 -7.56
N THR A 97 -8.55 14.53 -8.78
CA THR A 97 -9.39 13.47 -9.37
C THR A 97 -8.60 12.30 -9.92
N ALA A 98 -7.28 12.31 -9.71
CA ALA A 98 -6.39 11.34 -10.35
C ALA A 98 -6.64 9.88 -9.91
N LEU A 99 -7.22 9.68 -8.72
CA LEU A 99 -7.51 8.36 -8.16
C LEU A 99 -9.01 8.02 -8.14
N GLN A 100 -9.86 8.88 -8.73
CA GLN A 100 -11.29 8.58 -8.84
C GLN A 100 -11.53 7.28 -9.61
N ASP A 101 -12.52 6.51 -9.15
CA ASP A 101 -12.91 5.21 -9.71
C ASP A 101 -11.84 4.11 -9.63
N LYS A 102 -10.70 4.36 -8.98
CA LYS A 102 -9.69 3.33 -8.74
C LYS A 102 -10.02 2.53 -7.49
N ILE A 103 -9.73 1.25 -7.52
CA ILE A 103 -9.85 0.38 -6.34
C ILE A 103 -8.54 0.44 -5.57
N ILE A 104 -8.60 0.80 -4.30
CA ILE A 104 -7.44 0.82 -3.40
C ILE A 104 -7.71 -0.13 -2.23
N PHE A 105 -6.82 -1.09 -2.00
CA PHE A 105 -6.89 -1.95 -0.83
C PHE A 105 -5.52 -2.34 -0.30
N GLN A 106 -5.49 -3.02 0.83
CA GLN A 106 -4.26 -3.40 1.50
C GLN A 106 -4.09 -4.92 1.57
N VAL A 107 -2.85 -5.35 1.41
CA VAL A 107 -2.36 -6.68 1.78
C VAL A 107 -1.33 -6.49 2.88
N ILE A 108 -1.62 -6.97 4.08
CA ILE A 108 -0.76 -6.79 5.23
C ILE A 108 -0.31 -8.12 5.84
N THR A 109 0.84 -8.10 6.46
CA THR A 109 1.32 -9.16 7.34
C THR A 109 1.51 -8.61 8.76
N THR A 110 1.27 -9.43 9.75
CA THR A 110 1.43 -9.08 11.18
C THR A 110 2.43 -10.01 11.86
N GLY A 111 3.10 -9.51 12.88
CA GLY A 111 3.99 -10.32 13.71
C GLY A 111 3.26 -11.07 14.82
N GLY A 112 2.05 -10.66 15.17
CA GLY A 112 1.21 -11.29 16.19
C GLY A 112 0.17 -12.24 15.59
N ASP A 113 -0.32 -13.16 16.42
CA ASP A 113 -1.39 -14.07 16.07
C ASP A 113 -2.73 -13.34 15.94
N LYS A 114 -3.66 -13.91 15.18
CA LYS A 114 -4.98 -13.32 14.92
C LYS A 114 -5.75 -13.01 16.21
N GLU A 115 -5.60 -13.86 17.22
CA GLU A 115 -6.27 -13.76 18.52
C GLU A 115 -5.84 -12.51 19.31
N ASN A 116 -4.68 -11.92 19.00
CA ASN A 116 -4.23 -10.69 19.63
C ASN A 116 -5.04 -9.46 19.19
N TYR A 117 -5.54 -9.49 17.95
CA TYR A 117 -6.21 -8.35 17.30
C TYR A 117 -7.73 -8.41 17.46
N CYS A 118 -8.18 -8.36 18.72
CA CYS A 118 -9.58 -8.27 19.09
C CYS A 118 -9.74 -7.52 20.41
N GLU A 119 -10.97 -7.14 20.76
CA GLU A 119 -11.29 -6.36 21.97
C GLU A 119 -10.72 -6.97 23.27
N THR A 120 -10.69 -8.30 23.34
CA THR A 120 -10.18 -9.05 24.52
C THR A 120 -8.73 -9.51 24.34
N GLY A 121 -8.11 -9.28 23.20
CA GLY A 121 -6.73 -9.63 22.92
C GLY A 121 -5.71 -8.63 23.50
N SER A 122 -4.43 -8.95 23.37
CA SER A 122 -3.35 -8.09 23.88
C SER A 122 -3.32 -6.72 23.20
N ASP A 123 -3.67 -6.67 21.94
CA ASP A 123 -3.65 -5.42 21.13
C ASP A 123 -4.95 -4.61 21.24
N ARG A 124 -6.01 -5.18 21.79
CA ARG A 124 -7.32 -4.56 22.07
C ARG A 124 -8.10 -4.04 20.86
N TYR A 125 -7.47 -3.89 19.72
CA TYR A 125 -8.06 -3.40 18.49
C TYR A 125 -8.07 -4.49 17.42
N THR A 126 -9.11 -4.51 16.62
CA THR A 126 -9.16 -5.38 15.43
C THR A 126 -8.23 -4.85 14.34
N ILE A 127 -7.79 -5.73 13.44
CA ILE A 127 -7.03 -5.32 12.23
C ILE A 127 -7.80 -4.26 11.44
N VAL A 128 -9.12 -4.37 11.33
CA VAL A 128 -9.96 -3.40 10.60
C VAL A 128 -9.85 -2.02 11.24
N GLU A 129 -9.96 -1.91 12.55
CA GLU A 129 -9.83 -0.63 13.28
C GLU A 129 -8.43 -0.03 13.10
N LEU A 130 -7.39 -0.86 13.16
CA LEU A 130 -6.01 -0.39 12.97
C LEU A 130 -5.72 0.08 11.53
N LEU A 131 -6.47 -0.41 10.56
CA LEU A 131 -6.34 -0.01 9.15
C LEU A 131 -7.21 1.20 8.76
N GLU A 132 -8.06 1.71 9.65
CA GLU A 132 -8.93 2.87 9.37
C GLU A 132 -8.18 4.11 8.85
N PRO A 133 -6.97 4.48 9.30
CA PRO A 133 -6.23 5.60 8.71
C PRO A 133 -5.95 5.43 7.21
N PHE A 134 -5.66 4.22 6.78
CA PHE A 134 -5.44 3.91 5.35
C PHE A 134 -6.74 3.91 4.56
N ASN A 135 -7.80 3.33 5.12
CA ASN A 135 -9.14 3.37 4.54
C ASN A 135 -9.61 4.82 4.37
N GLN A 136 -9.40 5.66 5.37
CA GLN A 136 -9.75 7.08 5.30
C GLN A 136 -8.93 7.81 4.23
N THR A 137 -7.64 7.49 4.09
CA THR A 137 -6.77 8.05 3.05
C THR A 137 -7.29 7.67 1.66
N ALA A 138 -7.56 6.38 1.43
CA ALA A 138 -8.13 5.91 0.17
C ALA A 138 -9.47 6.59 -0.15
N LYS A 139 -10.36 6.69 0.83
CA LYS A 139 -11.67 7.34 0.69
C LYS A 139 -11.60 8.83 0.34
N VAL A 140 -10.62 9.55 0.86
CA VAL A 140 -10.44 10.98 0.57
C VAL A 140 -9.94 11.19 -0.86
N CYS A 141 -9.19 10.23 -1.39
CA CYS A 141 -8.61 10.29 -2.73
C CYS A 141 -9.54 9.74 -3.85
N ASN A 142 -10.66 9.08 -3.48
CA ASN A 142 -11.52 8.38 -4.44
C ASN A 142 -12.93 8.95 -4.56
#